data_819f149b3622b539e395f18f4bbb8540
#
_entry.id   819f149b3622b539e395f18f4bbb8540
#
_cell.length_a   1.000
_cell.length_b   1.000
_cell.length_c   1.000
_cell.angle_alpha   90.00
_cell.angle_beta   90.00
_cell.angle_gamma   90.00
#
_symmetry.space_group_name_H-M   'P 1'
#
loop_
_entity.id
_entity.type
_entity.pdbx_description
1 polymer ?
#
loop_
_entity_poly.entity_id
_entity_poly.type
_entity_poly.pdbx_seq_one_letter_code
_entity_poly.pdbx_strand_id
1 'polypeptide(L)'
;THAGNYGIDVSMDTLKMIYGIDFDYYVRLNFTGFVKIIDALGGIDVDSDYAFSAAGFSYKEGLNENLSGIEALWFARERHSFAAGDHQRGRDQMKVIESVIAKCQSPALLKNYDSILSEISECFQTNMTKKSIKSLVRFQLNRAPKWKITQYSVSGQGTSDYTYSIPNQKAYVMVPDENTINTAKQLLEDNKENKDIKEPESTKE
;
A
#
# COMPACT_ATOMS: atom_id res chain seq x y z
N THR A 1 -4.05 -10.40 -10.25
CA THR A 1 -3.84 -11.84 -10.24
C THR A 1 -4.82 -12.53 -11.18
N HIS A 2 -4.35 -13.45 -11.99
CA HIS A 2 -5.15 -14.15 -13.02
C HIS A 2 -5.73 -15.47 -12.51
N ALA A 3 -5.73 -15.72 -11.22
CA ALA A 3 -6.13 -16.97 -10.60
C ALA A 3 -7.65 -17.11 -10.37
N GLY A 4 -8.49 -16.29 -11.00
CA GLY A 4 -9.94 -16.38 -10.88
C GLY A 4 -10.44 -16.26 -9.45
N ASN A 5 -11.28 -17.20 -8.99
CA ASN A 5 -11.87 -17.18 -7.64
C ASN A 5 -10.85 -17.37 -6.51
N TYR A 6 -9.66 -17.92 -6.80
CA TYR A 6 -8.57 -18.16 -5.84
C TYR A 6 -7.48 -17.09 -5.88
N GLY A 7 -7.74 -15.94 -6.52
CA GLY A 7 -6.72 -14.91 -6.77
C GLY A 7 -6.05 -14.36 -5.52
N ILE A 8 -6.75 -14.30 -4.38
CA ILE A 8 -6.19 -13.84 -3.11
C ILE A 8 -5.24 -14.89 -2.54
N ASP A 9 -5.68 -16.14 -2.46
CA ASP A 9 -4.87 -17.26 -1.92
C ASP A 9 -3.58 -17.42 -2.72
N VAL A 10 -3.68 -17.45 -4.06
CA VAL A 10 -2.51 -17.52 -4.93
C VAL A 10 -1.57 -16.33 -4.74
N SER A 11 -2.09 -15.13 -4.49
CA SER A 11 -1.25 -13.94 -4.21
C SER A 11 -0.51 -14.10 -2.87
N MET A 12 -1.21 -14.54 -1.82
CA MET A 12 -0.62 -14.78 -0.50
C MET A 12 0.43 -15.88 -0.56
N ASP A 13 0.15 -17.00 -1.24
CA ASP A 13 1.09 -18.09 -1.45
C ASP A 13 2.33 -17.66 -2.22
N THR A 14 2.16 -16.83 -3.26
CA THR A 14 3.28 -16.29 -4.03
C THR A 14 4.16 -15.38 -3.15
N LEU A 15 3.56 -14.50 -2.37
CA LEU A 15 4.31 -13.64 -1.45
C LEU A 15 4.98 -14.46 -0.35
N LYS A 16 4.32 -15.50 0.17
CA LYS A 16 4.93 -16.45 1.11
C LYS A 16 6.15 -17.15 0.49
N MET A 17 6.06 -17.60 -0.76
CA MET A 17 7.20 -18.18 -1.48
C MET A 17 8.37 -17.21 -1.60
N ILE A 18 8.09 -15.94 -1.91
CA ILE A 18 9.13 -14.93 -2.12
C ILE A 18 9.75 -14.50 -0.78
N TYR A 19 8.94 -14.21 0.23
CA TYR A 19 9.40 -13.57 1.47
C TYR A 19 9.55 -14.53 2.66
N GLY A 20 9.03 -15.78 2.58
CA GLY A 20 9.14 -16.78 3.62
C GLY A 20 8.25 -16.52 4.84
N ILE A 21 7.27 -15.63 4.74
CA ILE A 21 6.36 -15.27 5.83
C ILE A 21 4.92 -15.71 5.53
N ASP A 22 4.17 -16.02 6.58
CA ASP A 22 2.73 -16.23 6.51
C ASP A 22 1.99 -14.89 6.69
N PHE A 23 0.91 -14.72 5.93
CA PHE A 23 0.04 -13.57 6.01
C PHE A 23 -1.24 -13.95 6.75
N ASP A 24 -1.50 -13.30 7.89
CA ASP A 24 -2.69 -13.56 8.70
C ASP A 24 -3.93 -12.91 8.10
N TYR A 25 -3.76 -11.72 7.51
CA TYR A 25 -4.87 -10.91 7.00
C TYR A 25 -4.58 -10.36 5.63
N TYR A 26 -5.66 -10.13 4.89
CA TYR A 26 -5.62 -9.39 3.63
C TYR A 26 -6.72 -8.32 3.58
N VAL A 27 -6.50 -7.32 2.77
CA VAL A 27 -7.50 -6.37 2.33
C VAL A 27 -7.46 -6.29 0.81
N ARG A 28 -8.60 -6.54 0.17
CA ARG A 28 -8.77 -6.40 -1.27
C ARG A 28 -9.81 -5.34 -1.56
N LEU A 29 -9.45 -4.39 -2.41
CA LEU A 29 -10.37 -3.33 -2.85
C LEU A 29 -10.17 -3.04 -4.34
N ASN A 30 -11.18 -2.45 -4.98
CA ASN A 30 -11.09 -1.90 -6.33
C ASN A 30 -10.96 -0.37 -6.26
N PHE A 31 -10.78 0.28 -7.40
CA PHE A 31 -10.62 1.74 -7.45
C PHE A 31 -11.82 2.51 -6.92
N THR A 32 -13.04 2.03 -7.18
CA THR A 32 -14.25 2.65 -6.62
C THR A 32 -14.29 2.53 -5.10
N GLY A 33 -13.93 1.37 -4.56
CA GLY A 33 -13.82 1.14 -3.12
C GLY A 33 -12.74 2.02 -2.49
N PHE A 34 -11.58 2.16 -3.14
CA PHE A 34 -10.51 3.04 -2.68
C PHE A 34 -11.00 4.50 -2.56
N VAL A 35 -11.65 5.03 -3.60
CA VAL A 35 -12.19 6.40 -3.58
C VAL A 35 -13.17 6.58 -2.42
N LYS A 36 -14.15 5.68 -2.29
CA LYS A 36 -15.16 5.75 -1.22
C LYS A 36 -14.55 5.68 0.18
N ILE A 37 -13.53 4.83 0.38
CA ILE A 37 -12.84 4.73 1.67
C ILE A 37 -12.18 6.06 2.04
N ILE A 38 -11.45 6.68 1.13
CA ILE A 38 -10.78 7.96 1.40
C ILE A 38 -11.80 9.08 1.63
N ASP A 39 -12.89 9.12 0.87
CA ASP A 39 -13.95 10.11 1.07
C ASP A 39 -14.63 9.92 2.44
N ALA A 40 -14.92 8.67 2.85
CA ALA A 40 -15.46 8.37 4.18
C ALA A 40 -14.53 8.74 5.34
N LEU A 41 -13.21 8.72 5.10
CA LEU A 41 -12.20 9.21 6.04
C LEU A 41 -12.13 10.75 6.09
N GLY A 42 -12.84 11.44 5.20
CA GLY A 42 -12.80 12.90 5.08
C GLY A 42 -11.53 13.42 4.39
N GLY A 43 -11.01 12.67 3.41
CA GLY A 43 -9.79 13.00 2.69
C GLY A 43 -8.51 12.63 3.43
N ILE A 44 -7.38 12.68 2.74
CA ILE A 44 -6.05 12.39 3.29
C ILE A 44 -5.04 13.47 2.90
N ASP A 45 -4.01 13.63 3.72
CA ASP A 45 -2.89 14.53 3.46
C ASP A 45 -1.71 13.71 2.93
N VAL A 46 -1.21 14.05 1.74
CA VAL A 46 -0.14 13.29 1.07
C VAL A 46 1.05 14.19 0.75
N ASP A 47 2.23 13.81 1.20
CA ASP A 47 3.47 14.51 0.85
C ASP A 47 4.01 14.01 -0.49
N SER A 48 4.25 14.93 -1.44
CA SER A 48 4.73 14.62 -2.79
C SER A 48 6.19 14.98 -2.96
N ASP A 49 6.97 14.10 -3.60
CA ASP A 49 8.37 14.39 -3.94
C ASP A 49 8.49 15.43 -5.06
N TYR A 50 7.46 15.60 -5.88
CA TYR A 50 7.47 16.45 -7.06
C TYR A 50 6.13 17.16 -7.26
N ALA A 51 6.16 18.30 -7.92
CA ALA A 51 4.95 18.90 -8.48
C ALA A 51 4.61 18.20 -9.80
N PHE A 52 3.34 17.80 -9.98
CA PHE A 52 2.86 17.17 -11.20
C PHE A 52 1.35 17.37 -11.39
N SER A 53 0.84 16.95 -12.54
CA SER A 53 -0.60 16.93 -12.82
C SER A 53 -1.03 15.60 -13.39
N ALA A 54 -2.18 15.10 -12.95
CA ALA A 54 -2.77 13.85 -13.45
C ALA A 54 -4.29 13.97 -13.55
N ALA A 55 -4.87 13.57 -14.67
CA ALA A 55 -6.32 13.58 -14.93
C ALA A 55 -7.05 14.89 -14.62
N GLY A 56 -6.37 16.02 -14.81
CA GLY A 56 -6.93 17.37 -14.58
C GLY A 56 -6.74 17.88 -13.15
N PHE A 57 -6.17 17.09 -12.24
CA PHE A 57 -5.75 17.50 -10.90
C PHE A 57 -4.29 17.95 -10.91
N SER A 58 -3.94 18.91 -10.05
CA SER A 58 -2.58 19.41 -9.89
C SER A 58 -2.11 19.18 -8.46
N TYR A 59 -0.91 18.63 -8.33
CA TYR A 59 -0.26 18.34 -7.05
C TYR A 59 1.01 19.16 -6.94
N LYS A 60 1.25 19.74 -5.76
CA LYS A 60 2.49 20.47 -5.48
C LYS A 60 3.53 19.56 -4.87
N GLU A 61 4.78 19.91 -4.99
CA GLU A 61 5.86 19.33 -4.18
C GLU A 61 5.60 19.66 -2.70
N GLY A 62 5.84 18.69 -1.81
CA GLY A 62 5.50 18.77 -0.40
C GLY A 62 4.06 18.38 -0.11
N LEU A 63 3.53 18.85 1.00
CA LEU A 63 2.24 18.44 1.55
C LEU A 63 1.05 18.91 0.70
N ASN A 64 0.28 17.95 0.19
CA ASN A 64 -1.01 18.16 -0.44
C ASN A 64 -2.10 17.76 0.58
N GLU A 65 -2.83 18.75 1.08
CA GLU A 65 -3.78 18.58 2.17
C GLU A 65 -5.15 18.18 1.65
N ASN A 66 -5.81 17.30 2.39
CA ASN A 66 -7.19 16.93 2.23
C ASN A 66 -7.58 16.45 0.82
N LEU A 67 -6.70 15.64 0.20
CA LEU A 67 -7.02 15.03 -1.10
C LEU A 67 -8.27 14.16 -0.96
N SER A 68 -9.26 14.40 -1.82
CA SER A 68 -10.43 13.53 -1.97
C SER A 68 -10.01 12.15 -2.50
N GLY A 69 -10.92 11.19 -2.43
CA GLY A 69 -10.64 9.83 -2.92
C GLY A 69 -10.22 9.78 -4.39
N ILE A 70 -10.84 10.62 -5.23
CA ILE A 70 -10.49 10.64 -6.67
C ILE A 70 -9.13 11.31 -6.90
N GLU A 71 -8.79 12.36 -6.17
CA GLU A 71 -7.48 12.99 -6.24
C GLU A 71 -6.39 12.02 -5.75
N ALA A 72 -6.58 11.38 -4.60
CA ALA A 72 -5.64 10.38 -4.08
C ALA A 72 -5.47 9.19 -5.04
N LEU A 73 -6.53 8.78 -5.75
CA LEU A 73 -6.46 7.72 -6.76
C LEU A 73 -5.56 8.14 -7.93
N TRP A 74 -5.71 9.34 -8.45
CA TRP A 74 -4.89 9.81 -9.56
C TRP A 74 -3.46 10.12 -9.14
N PHE A 75 -3.26 10.61 -7.92
CA PHE A 75 -1.94 10.73 -7.31
C PHE A 75 -1.20 9.37 -7.32
N ALA A 76 -1.83 8.31 -6.81
CA ALA A 76 -1.24 6.97 -6.70
C ALA A 76 -1.08 6.23 -8.05
N ARG A 77 -1.68 6.73 -9.13
CA ARG A 77 -1.66 6.08 -10.46
C ARG A 77 -0.72 6.75 -11.46
N GLU A 78 -0.29 7.97 -11.19
CA GLU A 78 0.57 8.70 -12.11
C GLU A 78 1.93 8.02 -12.25
N ARG A 79 2.44 7.94 -13.46
CA ARG A 79 3.76 7.39 -13.79
C ARG A 79 4.45 8.10 -14.95
N HIS A 80 3.68 8.78 -15.80
CA HIS A 80 4.20 9.38 -17.04
C HIS A 80 4.84 10.73 -16.81
N SER A 81 4.48 11.41 -15.72
CA SER A 81 5.03 12.70 -15.33
C SER A 81 6.45 12.61 -14.73
N PHE A 82 6.95 11.39 -14.48
CA PHE A 82 8.20 11.18 -13.76
C PHE A 82 9.24 10.46 -14.61
N ALA A 83 10.50 10.88 -14.53
CA ALA A 83 11.61 10.19 -15.17
C ALA A 83 11.78 8.75 -14.64
N ALA A 84 11.57 8.54 -13.32
CA ALA A 84 11.61 7.23 -12.67
C ALA A 84 10.35 6.38 -12.92
N GLY A 85 9.33 6.90 -13.60
CA GLY A 85 8.14 6.18 -14.07
C GLY A 85 7.48 5.31 -13.01
N ASP A 86 7.59 4.01 -13.19
CA ASP A 86 6.95 3.00 -12.33
C ASP A 86 7.49 2.98 -10.88
N HIS A 87 8.77 3.28 -10.70
CA HIS A 87 9.37 3.37 -9.36
C HIS A 87 8.80 4.54 -8.55
N GLN A 88 8.59 5.71 -9.19
CA GLN A 88 7.93 6.83 -8.50
C GLN A 88 6.50 6.49 -8.16
N ARG A 89 5.74 5.88 -9.07
CA ARG A 89 4.39 5.41 -8.76
C ARG A 89 4.36 4.48 -7.54
N GLY A 90 5.33 3.58 -7.43
CA GLY A 90 5.45 2.71 -6.25
C GLY A 90 5.63 3.51 -4.95
N ARG A 91 6.50 4.53 -4.94
CA ARG A 91 6.69 5.43 -3.79
C ARG A 91 5.42 6.22 -3.47
N ASP A 92 4.75 6.77 -4.48
CA ASP A 92 3.52 7.53 -4.30
C ASP A 92 2.38 6.67 -3.73
N GLN A 93 2.28 5.40 -4.14
CA GLN A 93 1.35 4.44 -3.55
C GLN A 93 1.64 4.20 -2.07
N MET A 94 2.92 4.06 -1.68
CA MET A 94 3.30 3.89 -0.28
C MET A 94 2.98 5.13 0.55
N LYS A 95 3.22 6.34 0.03
CA LYS A 95 2.84 7.60 0.68
C LYS A 95 1.33 7.72 0.93
N VAL A 96 0.53 7.30 -0.05
CA VAL A 96 -0.93 7.24 0.13
C VAL A 96 -1.32 6.25 1.22
N ILE A 97 -0.69 5.07 1.29
CA ILE A 97 -0.94 4.09 2.36
C ILE A 97 -0.55 4.67 3.73
N GLU A 98 0.59 5.32 3.84
CA GLU A 98 1.01 6.01 5.08
C GLU A 98 0.00 7.07 5.51
N SER A 99 -0.48 7.89 4.57
CA SER A 99 -1.48 8.92 4.83
C SER A 99 -2.80 8.32 5.32
N VAL A 100 -3.25 7.22 4.73
CA VAL A 100 -4.43 6.48 5.19
C VAL A 100 -4.22 5.94 6.61
N ILE A 101 -3.07 5.34 6.89
CA ILE A 101 -2.74 4.84 8.23
C ILE A 101 -2.74 5.99 9.25
N ALA A 102 -2.09 7.10 8.93
CA ALA A 102 -2.05 8.28 9.80
C ALA A 102 -3.46 8.83 10.08
N LYS A 103 -4.30 8.92 9.04
CA LYS A 103 -5.69 9.36 9.18
C LYS A 103 -6.50 8.42 10.06
N CYS A 104 -6.35 7.09 9.89
CA CYS A 104 -7.03 6.08 10.70
C CYS A 104 -6.60 6.10 12.17
N GLN A 105 -5.44 6.67 12.51
CA GLN A 105 -5.00 6.82 13.89
C GLN A 105 -5.59 8.04 14.60
N SER A 106 -6.30 8.91 13.89
CA SER A 106 -6.88 10.12 14.49
C SER A 106 -7.94 9.75 15.53
N PRO A 107 -7.92 10.39 16.74
CA PRO A 107 -8.89 10.08 17.79
C PRO A 107 -10.35 10.30 17.38
N ALA A 108 -10.60 11.25 16.48
CA ALA A 108 -11.94 11.55 15.97
C ALA A 108 -12.50 10.39 15.13
N LEU A 109 -11.70 9.83 14.20
CA LEU A 109 -12.09 8.70 13.39
C LEU A 109 -12.22 7.42 14.23
N LEU A 110 -11.30 7.18 15.16
CA LEU A 110 -11.34 6.01 16.03
C LEU A 110 -12.59 5.99 16.92
N LYS A 111 -13.09 7.14 17.37
CA LYS A 111 -14.35 7.22 18.12
C LYS A 111 -15.57 6.91 17.28
N ASN A 112 -15.52 7.18 15.98
CA ASN A 112 -16.61 6.99 15.02
C ASN A 112 -16.45 5.76 14.12
N TYR A 113 -15.50 4.86 14.45
CA TYR A 113 -15.10 3.76 13.57
C TYR A 113 -16.25 2.82 13.17
N ASP A 114 -17.23 2.59 14.07
CA ASP A 114 -18.39 1.70 13.78
C ASP A 114 -19.23 2.27 12.63
N SER A 115 -19.45 3.60 12.60
CA SER A 115 -20.17 4.28 11.52
C SER A 115 -19.41 4.21 10.21
N ILE A 116 -18.11 4.57 10.24
CA ILE A 116 -17.24 4.56 9.06
C ILE A 116 -17.12 3.14 8.50
N LEU A 117 -16.87 2.15 9.36
CA LEU A 117 -16.75 0.75 8.94
C LEU A 117 -18.06 0.23 8.31
N SER A 118 -19.22 0.65 8.83
CA SER A 118 -20.51 0.30 8.23
C SER A 118 -20.67 0.89 6.85
N GLU A 119 -20.26 2.15 6.65
CA GLU A 119 -20.36 2.87 5.38
C GLU A 119 -19.45 2.24 4.29
N ILE A 120 -18.22 1.83 4.67
CA ILE A 120 -17.24 1.28 3.72
C ILE A 120 -17.23 -0.24 3.65
N SER A 121 -18.12 -0.95 4.37
CA SER A 121 -18.07 -2.41 4.50
C SER A 121 -18.18 -3.16 3.18
N GLU A 122 -18.86 -2.58 2.18
CA GLU A 122 -18.99 -3.15 0.83
C GLU A 122 -17.86 -2.71 -0.13
N CYS A 123 -16.97 -1.81 0.32
CA CYS A 123 -15.92 -1.24 -0.51
C CYS A 123 -14.67 -2.13 -0.59
N PHE A 124 -14.53 -3.09 0.33
CA PHE A 124 -13.37 -3.97 0.41
C PHE A 124 -13.75 -5.37 0.88
N GLN A 125 -12.87 -6.33 0.62
CA GLN A 125 -12.94 -7.70 1.12
C GLN A 125 -11.77 -7.95 2.06
N THR A 126 -12.02 -8.62 3.18
CA THR A 126 -11.00 -9.03 4.16
C THR A 126 -11.41 -10.30 4.88
N ASN A 127 -10.43 -11.08 5.34
CA ASN A 127 -10.65 -12.18 6.28
C ASN A 127 -10.61 -11.73 7.75
N MET A 128 -10.36 -10.43 8.01
CA MET A 128 -10.36 -9.90 9.36
C MET A 128 -11.79 -9.83 9.91
N THR A 129 -12.02 -10.38 11.09
CA THR A 129 -13.33 -10.34 11.73
C THR A 129 -13.63 -8.96 12.32
N LYS A 130 -14.92 -8.60 12.42
CA LYS A 130 -15.33 -7.37 13.12
C LYS A 130 -14.78 -7.31 14.56
N LYS A 131 -14.66 -8.46 15.25
CA LYS A 131 -14.07 -8.55 16.59
C LYS A 131 -12.59 -8.17 16.59
N SER A 132 -11.83 -8.66 15.60
CA SER A 132 -10.41 -8.32 15.45
C SER A 132 -10.21 -6.83 15.17
N ILE A 133 -10.99 -6.26 14.25
CA ILE A 133 -10.97 -4.81 13.94
C ILE A 133 -11.28 -4.00 15.20
N LYS A 134 -12.35 -4.36 15.93
CA LYS A 134 -12.72 -3.70 17.18
C LYS A 134 -11.62 -3.77 18.24
N SER A 135 -10.90 -4.88 18.33
CA SER A 135 -9.78 -5.04 19.25
C SER A 135 -8.62 -4.12 18.90
N LEU A 136 -8.28 -3.98 17.60
CA LEU A 136 -7.24 -3.04 17.13
C LEU A 136 -7.63 -1.59 17.42
N VAL A 137 -8.87 -1.20 17.13
CA VAL A 137 -9.35 0.16 17.45
C VAL A 137 -9.26 0.45 18.94
N ARG A 138 -9.71 -0.47 19.79
CA ARG A 138 -9.60 -0.32 21.25
C ARG A 138 -8.15 -0.23 21.72
N PHE A 139 -7.26 -1.03 21.14
CA PHE A 139 -5.84 -0.96 21.44
C PHE A 139 -5.29 0.42 21.10
N GLN A 140 -5.58 0.94 19.91
CA GLN A 140 -5.14 2.26 19.47
C GLN A 140 -5.70 3.38 20.36
N LEU A 141 -6.99 3.34 20.71
CA LEU A 141 -7.61 4.33 21.60
C LEU A 141 -7.02 4.32 23.02
N ASN A 142 -6.73 3.14 23.58
CA ASN A 142 -6.26 3.00 24.96
C ASN A 142 -4.76 3.24 25.12
N ARG A 143 -3.96 2.88 24.13
CA ARG A 143 -2.50 2.93 24.19
C ARG A 143 -1.91 4.09 23.42
N ALA A 144 -2.65 4.58 22.40
CA ALA A 144 -2.20 5.63 21.48
C ALA A 144 -0.74 5.42 20.99
N PRO A 145 -0.37 4.18 20.55
CA PRO A 145 0.99 3.93 20.12
C PRO A 145 1.31 4.79 18.90
N LYS A 146 2.53 5.30 18.84
CA LYS A 146 3.06 5.91 17.60
C LYS A 146 3.58 4.80 16.70
N TRP A 147 3.05 4.75 15.50
CA TRP A 147 3.51 3.80 14.49
C TRP A 147 4.71 4.40 13.75
N LYS A 148 5.79 3.65 13.71
CA LYS A 148 6.92 3.94 12.83
C LYS A 148 6.70 3.12 11.56
N ILE A 149 6.61 3.81 10.42
CA ILE A 149 6.44 3.18 9.12
C ILE A 149 7.78 3.25 8.40
N THR A 150 8.26 2.12 7.91
CA THR A 150 9.46 2.03 7.08
C THR A 150 9.06 1.47 5.73
N GLN A 151 9.43 2.16 4.67
CA GLN A 151 9.20 1.71 3.29
C GLN A 151 10.43 0.98 2.77
N TYR A 152 10.20 -0.08 2.03
CA TYR A 152 11.25 -0.78 1.30
C TYR A 152 10.72 -1.33 -0.03
N SER A 153 11.46 -1.14 -1.11
CA SER A 153 11.11 -1.63 -2.44
C SER A 153 12.14 -2.64 -2.92
N VAL A 154 11.66 -3.80 -3.33
CA VAL A 154 12.49 -4.79 -4.03
C VAL A 154 12.78 -4.25 -5.43
N SER A 155 14.05 -4.27 -5.82
CA SER A 155 14.50 -3.89 -7.15
C SER A 155 14.85 -5.10 -8.01
N GLY A 156 15.16 -4.86 -9.28
CA GLY A 156 15.54 -5.91 -10.22
C GLY A 156 15.86 -5.37 -11.60
N GLN A 157 16.18 -6.25 -12.51
CA GLN A 157 16.50 -5.89 -13.89
C GLN A 157 15.33 -6.19 -14.84
N GLY A 158 14.98 -5.19 -15.64
CA GLY A 158 13.96 -5.34 -16.68
C GLY A 158 14.46 -6.22 -17.81
N THR A 159 13.63 -7.16 -18.26
CA THR A 159 13.89 -8.00 -19.42
C THR A 159 12.59 -8.33 -20.12
N SER A 160 12.66 -9.14 -21.17
CA SER A 160 11.48 -9.64 -21.90
C SER A 160 11.47 -11.15 -21.88
N ASP A 161 10.41 -11.75 -21.37
CA ASP A 161 10.24 -13.19 -21.30
C ASP A 161 8.78 -13.61 -21.42
N TYR A 162 8.54 -14.90 -21.61
CA TYR A 162 7.21 -15.48 -21.65
C TYR A 162 6.60 -15.49 -20.26
N THR A 163 5.32 -15.16 -20.15
CA THR A 163 4.60 -15.18 -18.87
C THR A 163 3.44 -16.16 -18.95
N TYR A 164 2.97 -16.65 -17.80
CA TYR A 164 1.79 -17.49 -17.74
C TYR A 164 0.56 -16.85 -18.42
N SER A 165 0.40 -15.54 -18.28
CA SER A 165 -0.74 -14.80 -18.82
C SER A 165 -0.62 -14.50 -20.31
N ILE A 166 0.59 -14.52 -20.87
CA ILE A 166 0.89 -14.21 -22.27
C ILE A 166 1.91 -15.25 -22.77
N PRO A 167 1.47 -16.50 -22.97
CA PRO A 167 2.41 -17.59 -23.28
C PRO A 167 2.96 -17.56 -24.72
N ASN A 168 2.32 -16.80 -25.61
CA ASN A 168 2.64 -16.81 -27.04
C ASN A 168 3.53 -15.65 -27.51
N GLN A 169 3.83 -14.69 -26.58
CA GLN A 169 4.73 -13.59 -26.89
C GLN A 169 5.51 -13.18 -25.63
N LYS A 170 6.70 -12.62 -25.84
CA LYS A 170 7.48 -12.06 -24.74
C LYS A 170 6.84 -10.77 -24.26
N ALA A 171 6.67 -10.65 -22.94
CA ALA A 171 6.23 -9.45 -22.25
C ALA A 171 7.38 -8.89 -21.43
N TYR A 172 7.30 -7.60 -21.08
CA TYR A 172 8.23 -7.02 -20.12
C TYR A 172 8.03 -7.70 -18.75
N VAL A 173 9.13 -8.16 -18.17
CA VAL A 173 9.20 -8.74 -16.84
C VAL A 173 10.40 -8.15 -16.09
N MET A 174 10.32 -8.12 -14.78
CA MET A 174 11.43 -7.76 -13.91
C MET A 174 11.97 -9.04 -13.27
N VAL A 175 13.25 -9.30 -13.45
CA VAL A 175 13.98 -10.33 -12.68
C VAL A 175 14.43 -9.66 -11.40
N PRO A 176 13.88 -10.03 -10.24
CA PRO A 176 14.21 -9.36 -8.99
C PRO A 176 15.65 -9.64 -8.56
N ASP A 177 16.27 -8.67 -7.91
CA ASP A 177 17.57 -8.83 -7.26
C ASP A 177 17.38 -9.57 -5.93
N GLU A 178 18.01 -10.74 -5.80
CA GLU A 178 17.92 -11.58 -4.61
C GLU A 178 18.43 -10.89 -3.34
N ASN A 179 19.39 -9.98 -3.44
CA ASN A 179 19.88 -9.23 -2.29
C ASN A 179 18.77 -8.33 -1.73
N THR A 180 18.00 -7.69 -2.63
CA THR A 180 16.88 -6.84 -2.20
C THR A 180 15.73 -7.66 -1.63
N ILE A 181 15.47 -8.86 -2.14
CA ILE A 181 14.52 -9.79 -1.53
C ILE A 181 15.00 -10.22 -0.13
N ASN A 182 16.26 -10.57 0.03
CA ASN A 182 16.80 -10.99 1.32
C ASN A 182 16.77 -9.84 2.34
N THR A 183 17.03 -8.60 1.92
CA THR A 183 16.85 -7.43 2.77
C THR A 183 15.39 -7.27 3.19
N ALA A 184 14.43 -7.42 2.27
CA ALA A 184 13.01 -7.36 2.58
C ALA A 184 12.61 -8.44 3.60
N LYS A 185 13.10 -9.69 3.45
CA LYS A 185 12.87 -10.78 4.40
C LYS A 185 13.37 -10.41 5.79
N GLN A 186 14.59 -9.90 5.90
CA GLN A 186 15.18 -9.52 7.18
C GLN A 186 14.37 -8.41 7.86
N LEU A 187 13.96 -7.38 7.11
CA LEU A 187 13.11 -6.30 7.63
C LEU A 187 11.77 -6.81 8.17
N LEU A 188 11.16 -7.77 7.47
CA LEU A 188 9.90 -8.38 7.90
C LEU A 188 10.07 -9.23 9.16
N GLU A 189 11.17 -10.00 9.27
CA GLU A 189 11.49 -10.77 10.47
C GLU A 189 11.79 -9.86 11.66
N ASP A 190 12.61 -8.83 11.48
CA ASP A 190 12.93 -7.86 12.53
C ASP A 190 11.67 -7.12 13.02
N ASN A 191 10.74 -6.78 12.12
CA ASN A 191 9.45 -6.21 12.49
C ASN A 191 8.60 -7.19 13.32
N LYS A 192 8.56 -8.47 12.93
CA LYS A 192 7.84 -9.52 13.66
C LYS A 192 8.38 -9.72 15.08
N GLU A 193 9.69 -9.56 15.25
CA GLU A 193 10.38 -9.68 16.55
C GLU A 193 10.40 -8.37 17.35
N ASN A 194 9.74 -7.30 16.88
CA ASN A 194 9.77 -5.95 17.45
C ASN A 194 11.18 -5.38 17.65
N LYS A 195 12.11 -5.73 16.77
CA LYS A 195 13.44 -5.13 16.76
C LYS A 195 13.37 -3.70 16.20
N ASP A 196 14.31 -2.86 16.62
CA ASP A 196 14.47 -1.52 16.03
C ASP A 196 14.92 -1.64 14.56
N ILE A 197 14.00 -1.37 13.65
CA ILE A 197 14.28 -1.39 12.22
C ILE A 197 15.02 -0.10 11.87
N LYS A 198 16.28 -0.22 11.46
CA LYS A 198 17.01 0.87 10.82
C LYS A 198 16.45 1.06 9.42
N GLU A 199 16.23 2.31 9.04
CA GLU A 199 15.86 2.60 7.65
C GLU A 199 16.96 2.05 6.73
N PRO A 200 16.61 1.20 5.76
CA PRO A 200 17.57 0.77 4.77
C PRO A 200 18.05 2.02 4.01
N GLU A 201 19.33 2.10 3.71
CA GLU A 201 19.84 3.17 2.85
C GLU A 201 19.01 3.16 1.58
N SER A 202 18.24 4.22 1.38
CA SER A 202 17.43 4.36 0.17
C SER A 202 18.38 4.33 -1.01
N THR A 203 18.20 3.40 -1.91
CA THR A 203 18.77 3.50 -3.26
C THR A 203 18.18 4.78 -3.89
N LYS A 204 18.86 5.89 -3.62
CA LYS A 204 18.68 7.13 -4.37
C LYS A 204 19.33 6.90 -5.72
N GLU A 205 18.56 6.43 -6.67
CA GLU A 205 18.88 6.53 -8.09
C GLU A 205 17.69 7.14 -8.83
#